data_a9f2c6ca07f3f0a7f117a399580edf17
#
_entry.id   a9f2c6ca07f3f0a7f117a399580edf17
#
_cell.length_a   1.000
_cell.length_b   1.000
_cell.length_c   1.000
_cell.angle_alpha   90.00
_cell.angle_beta   90.00
_cell.angle_gamma   90.00
#
_symmetry.space_group_name_H-M   'P 1'
#
loop_
_entity.id
_entity.type
_entity.pdbx_description
1 polymer ?
#
loop_
_entity_poly.entity_id
_entity_poly.type
_entity_poly.pdbx_seq_one_letter_code
_entity_poly.pdbx_strand_id
1 'polypeptide(L)'
;IVSEVSVNGKPAGSHEGAFTAFCYEITPLLKKGSNTISVLVDNTQRNHIAPQRGDFSMFGGLYRPIELIETDGVCIDPLFYASPGVFITTKSLSKSKAEVEVKTLLNSDGKAGDVDVAVEILDMKGRKVAGKTVKAAAGEKNRLEVPVTLAIANPILWNGVKNPYLYQVKTSIRTADGQTDELVQPLGLRTVSVNPKEGFVLNGKTMQIKGVS
;
A
#
# COMPACT_ATOMS: atom_id res chain seq x y z
N ILE A 1 13.73 4.03 17.73
CA ILE A 1 12.47 4.37 18.43
C ILE A 1 11.67 3.09 18.60
N VAL A 2 11.10 2.90 19.77
CA VAL A 2 10.14 1.84 20.06
C VAL A 2 8.82 2.51 20.41
N SER A 3 7.72 1.96 19.91
CA SER A 3 6.37 2.44 20.23
C SER A 3 5.53 1.29 20.77
N GLU A 4 4.75 1.55 21.81
CA GLU A 4 3.79 0.61 22.37
C GLU A 4 2.40 1.24 22.35
N VAL A 5 1.44 0.52 21.81
CA VAL A 5 0.05 0.97 21.70
C VAL A 5 -0.83 0.15 22.63
N SER A 6 -1.66 0.83 23.38
CA SER A 6 -2.70 0.22 24.22
C SER A 6 -4.05 0.89 24.03
N VAL A 7 -5.11 0.11 24.18
CA VAL A 7 -6.49 0.57 24.12
C VAL A 7 -7.20 0.17 25.40
N ASN A 8 -7.77 1.15 26.12
CA ASN A 8 -8.42 0.93 27.42
C ASN A 8 -7.52 0.20 28.43
N GLY A 9 -6.21 0.47 28.40
CA GLY A 9 -5.20 -0.16 29.26
C GLY A 9 -4.79 -1.57 28.84
N LYS A 10 -5.30 -2.11 27.73
CA LYS A 10 -4.90 -3.41 27.18
C LYS A 10 -3.95 -3.22 26.01
N PRO A 11 -2.86 -4.01 25.89
CA PRO A 11 -1.91 -3.88 24.79
C PRO A 11 -2.57 -4.22 23.46
N ALA A 12 -2.33 -3.37 22.45
CA ALA A 12 -2.72 -3.60 21.06
C ALA A 12 -1.54 -4.08 20.22
N GLY A 13 -0.33 -3.60 20.50
CA GLY A 13 0.89 -4.01 19.80
C GLY A 13 2.08 -3.10 20.08
N SER A 14 3.24 -3.51 19.56
CA SER A 14 4.48 -2.73 19.64
C SER A 14 5.17 -2.67 18.28
N HIS A 15 5.93 -1.59 18.04
CA HIS A 15 6.66 -1.37 16.79
C HIS A 15 8.08 -0.90 17.08
N GLU A 16 9.05 -1.47 16.38
CA GLU A 16 10.44 -1.04 16.38
C GLU A 16 10.77 -0.38 15.05
N GLY A 17 11.20 0.87 15.09
CA GLY A 17 11.52 1.68 13.92
C GLY A 17 11.07 3.13 14.09
N ALA A 18 11.77 4.04 13.39
CA ALA A 18 11.50 5.46 13.52
C ALA A 18 10.59 6.01 12.41
N PHE A 19 10.57 5.36 11.24
CA PHE A 19 10.05 5.98 10.01
C PHE A 19 8.99 5.14 9.29
N THR A 20 8.87 3.87 9.61
CA THR A 20 7.88 2.97 9.00
C THR A 20 6.53 3.07 9.69
N ALA A 21 5.46 2.98 8.91
CA ALA A 21 4.10 2.91 9.43
C ALA A 21 3.84 1.55 10.09
N PHE A 22 2.91 1.52 11.05
CA PHE A 22 2.38 0.31 11.65
C PHE A 22 0.87 0.43 11.85
N CYS A 23 0.18 -0.70 11.87
CA CYS A 23 -1.26 -0.77 12.00
C CYS A 23 -1.65 -1.95 12.90
N TYR A 24 -2.62 -1.75 13.78
CA TYR A 24 -3.12 -2.79 14.68
C TYR A 24 -4.63 -2.86 14.62
N GLU A 25 -5.17 -4.09 14.62
CA GLU A 25 -6.60 -4.30 14.84
C GLU A 25 -6.94 -4.07 16.31
N ILE A 26 -7.82 -3.12 16.54
CA ILE A 26 -8.23 -2.74 17.91
C ILE A 26 -9.67 -3.12 18.23
N THR A 27 -10.43 -3.63 17.27
CA THR A 27 -11.86 -4.01 17.45
C THR A 27 -12.12 -4.83 18.71
N PRO A 28 -11.30 -5.88 19.05
CA PRO A 28 -11.54 -6.69 20.26
C PRO A 28 -11.28 -5.93 21.57
N LEU A 29 -10.62 -4.78 21.51
CA LEU A 29 -10.25 -3.96 22.67
C LEU A 29 -11.21 -2.81 22.93
N LEU A 30 -12.12 -2.55 21.98
CA LEU A 30 -13.10 -1.47 22.07
C LEU A 30 -14.24 -1.82 23.01
N LYS A 31 -14.82 -0.79 23.62
CA LYS A 31 -16.03 -0.85 24.42
C LYS A 31 -17.05 0.17 23.93
N LYS A 32 -18.31 0.00 24.28
CA LYS A 32 -19.36 0.97 23.97
C LYS A 32 -19.07 2.31 24.68
N GLY A 33 -19.19 3.40 23.96
CA GLY A 33 -18.94 4.76 24.45
C GLY A 33 -17.47 5.17 24.28
N SER A 34 -16.92 5.91 25.23
CA SER A 34 -15.57 6.47 25.13
C SER A 34 -14.49 5.40 25.25
N ASN A 35 -13.51 5.44 24.35
CA ASN A 35 -12.33 4.60 24.36
C ASN A 35 -11.07 5.47 24.46
N THR A 36 -10.07 4.98 25.19
CA THR A 36 -8.78 5.65 25.35
C THR A 36 -7.72 4.87 24.63
N ILE A 37 -7.04 5.52 23.66
CA ILE A 37 -5.86 4.99 22.99
C ILE A 37 -4.64 5.69 23.59
N SER A 38 -3.67 4.92 24.06
CA SER A 38 -2.40 5.41 24.60
C SER A 38 -1.27 4.90 23.77
N VAL A 39 -0.33 5.79 23.41
CA VAL A 39 0.89 5.45 22.67
C VAL A 39 2.08 5.88 23.51
N LEU A 40 2.86 4.91 23.95
CA LEU A 40 4.16 5.15 24.56
C LEU A 40 5.22 5.19 23.45
N VAL A 41 6.06 6.21 23.42
CA VAL A 41 7.16 6.34 22.46
C VAL A 41 8.47 6.51 23.20
N ASP A 42 9.39 5.57 22.98
CA ASP A 42 10.74 5.60 23.52
C ASP A 42 11.74 5.85 22.38
N ASN A 43 12.41 7.01 22.42
CA ASN A 43 13.45 7.39 21.44
C ASN A 43 14.87 7.10 21.93
N THR A 44 15.04 6.32 22.98
CA THR A 44 16.35 5.86 23.43
C THR A 44 17.07 5.14 22.32
N GLN A 45 18.34 5.51 22.11
CA GLN A 45 19.19 4.90 21.07
C GLN A 45 19.38 3.40 21.34
N ARG A 46 19.16 2.57 20.31
CA ARG A 46 19.33 1.13 20.35
C ARG A 46 20.19 0.66 19.18
N ASN A 47 21.18 -0.19 19.43
CA ASN A 47 22.16 -0.60 18.41
C ASN A 47 21.56 -1.43 17.26
N HIS A 48 20.39 -2.02 17.45
CA HIS A 48 19.72 -2.86 16.44
C HIS A 48 18.60 -2.13 15.68
N ILE A 49 18.30 -0.87 16.03
CA ILE A 49 17.26 -0.07 15.37
C ILE A 49 17.90 1.07 14.60
N ALA A 50 17.64 1.12 13.29
CA ALA A 50 18.09 2.22 12.43
C ALA A 50 17.18 3.48 12.57
N PRO A 51 17.73 4.68 12.38
CA PRO A 51 19.13 5.01 12.20
C PRO A 51 19.88 5.01 13.54
N GLN A 52 21.09 4.50 13.55
CA GLN A 52 21.89 4.43 14.76
C GLN A 52 22.60 5.76 15.10
N ARG A 53 22.93 6.52 14.06
CA ARG A 53 23.55 7.87 14.16
C ARG A 53 23.17 8.70 12.94
N GLY A 54 23.12 10.02 13.11
CA GLY A 54 22.91 10.99 12.04
C GLY A 54 23.12 12.41 12.54
N ASP A 55 23.28 13.36 11.64
CA ASP A 55 23.46 14.79 11.97
C ASP A 55 22.11 15.50 12.21
N PHE A 56 21.09 14.74 12.63
CA PHE A 56 19.75 15.26 12.91
C PHE A 56 19.25 14.79 14.28
N SER A 57 18.42 15.62 14.91
CA SER A 57 17.81 15.28 16.19
C SER A 57 16.74 14.23 16.02
N MET A 58 16.78 13.20 16.86
CA MET A 58 15.75 12.20 16.98
C MET A 58 14.72 12.66 18.03
N PHE A 59 13.66 13.30 17.56
CA PHE A 59 12.59 13.73 18.44
C PHE A 59 11.75 12.52 18.92
N GLY A 60 11.31 12.57 20.17
CA GLY A 60 10.32 11.64 20.71
C GLY A 60 8.90 12.07 20.34
N GLY A 61 7.93 11.21 20.65
CA GLY A 61 6.52 11.46 20.42
C GLY A 61 6.06 11.13 19.00
N LEU A 62 4.85 11.57 18.68
CA LEU A 62 4.18 11.30 17.41
C LEU A 62 4.22 12.57 16.55
N TYR A 63 4.92 12.51 15.43
CA TYR A 63 5.09 13.64 14.52
C TYR A 63 4.44 13.42 13.15
N ARG A 64 3.89 12.23 12.91
CA ARG A 64 3.12 11.88 11.69
C ARG A 64 1.66 11.64 12.05
N PRO A 65 0.74 11.74 11.08
CA PRO A 65 -0.67 11.47 11.29
C PRO A 65 -0.94 10.10 11.92
N ILE A 66 -1.92 10.07 12.81
CA ILE A 66 -2.53 8.86 13.34
C ILE A 66 -3.92 8.79 12.76
N GLU A 67 -4.24 7.64 12.18
CA GLU A 67 -5.52 7.41 11.53
C GLU A 67 -6.26 6.27 12.21
N LEU A 68 -7.56 6.41 12.35
CA LEU A 68 -8.48 5.34 12.69
C LEU A 68 -9.15 4.87 11.40
N ILE A 69 -8.88 3.64 11.02
CA ILE A 69 -9.46 3.03 9.81
C ILE A 69 -10.63 2.16 10.26
N GLU A 70 -11.82 2.44 9.76
CA GLU A 70 -13.01 1.61 9.95
C GLU A 70 -13.30 0.87 8.64
N THR A 71 -13.51 -0.43 8.73
CA THR A 71 -13.78 -1.30 7.58
C THR A 71 -14.94 -2.23 7.88
N ASP A 72 -15.54 -2.78 6.84
CA ASP A 72 -16.46 -3.91 6.94
C ASP A 72 -15.71 -5.22 7.28
N GLY A 73 -16.45 -6.31 7.42
CA GLY A 73 -15.90 -7.64 7.72
C GLY A 73 -15.00 -8.20 6.62
N VAL A 74 -15.22 -7.78 5.37
CA VAL A 74 -14.30 -8.01 4.25
C VAL A 74 -13.78 -6.67 3.75
N CYS A 75 -12.46 -6.51 3.73
CA CYS A 75 -11.80 -5.27 3.30
C CYS A 75 -10.47 -5.55 2.59
N ILE A 76 -9.94 -4.54 1.91
CA ILE A 76 -8.54 -4.52 1.46
C ILE A 76 -7.66 -4.44 2.72
N ASP A 77 -6.73 -5.39 2.89
CA ASP A 77 -6.03 -5.61 4.15
C ASP A 77 -5.08 -4.48 4.54
N PRO A 78 -5.40 -3.66 5.56
CA PRO A 78 -4.52 -2.61 6.06
C PRO A 78 -3.47 -3.12 7.05
N LEU A 79 -3.60 -4.38 7.52
CA LEU A 79 -2.75 -4.95 8.57
C LEU A 79 -1.45 -5.55 8.02
N PHE A 80 -1.34 -5.77 6.71
CA PHE A 80 -0.13 -6.31 6.11
C PHE A 80 0.98 -5.27 6.09
N TYR A 81 1.77 -5.19 7.16
CA TYR A 81 2.85 -4.20 7.37
C TYR A 81 2.39 -2.74 7.22
N ALA A 82 1.14 -2.44 7.57
CA ALA A 82 0.52 -1.13 7.33
C ALA A 82 0.66 -0.65 5.86
N SER A 83 0.71 -1.60 4.93
CA SER A 83 0.73 -1.32 3.50
C SER A 83 -0.68 -1.01 2.99
N PRO A 84 -0.82 -0.44 1.79
CA PRO A 84 -2.14 -0.22 1.21
C PRO A 84 -2.95 -1.50 0.90
N GLY A 85 -2.38 -2.70 1.09
CA GLY A 85 -3.04 -3.97 0.77
C GLY A 85 -3.15 -4.28 -0.73
N VAL A 86 -2.72 -3.38 -1.60
CA VAL A 86 -2.70 -3.56 -3.06
C VAL A 86 -1.29 -3.33 -3.60
N PHE A 87 -0.77 -4.30 -4.33
CA PHE A 87 0.58 -4.29 -4.90
C PHE A 87 0.51 -4.31 -6.42
N ILE A 88 1.12 -3.32 -7.05
CA ILE A 88 1.09 -3.12 -8.49
C ILE A 88 2.47 -3.43 -9.07
N THR A 89 2.55 -4.39 -9.99
CA THR A 89 3.80 -4.81 -10.63
C THR A 89 3.69 -4.73 -12.14
N THR A 90 4.61 -4.00 -12.80
CA THR A 90 4.74 -4.04 -14.25
C THR A 90 5.49 -5.32 -14.64
N LYS A 91 4.79 -6.30 -15.21
CA LYS A 91 5.37 -7.60 -15.61
C LYS A 91 6.15 -7.51 -16.91
N SER A 92 5.61 -6.75 -17.86
CA SER A 92 6.28 -6.48 -19.13
C SER A 92 5.91 -5.10 -19.65
N LEU A 93 6.83 -4.49 -20.40
CA LEU A 93 6.66 -3.16 -20.96
C LEU A 93 7.35 -3.04 -22.30
N SER A 94 6.57 -2.67 -23.32
CA SER A 94 7.02 -2.35 -24.68
C SER A 94 6.36 -1.06 -25.16
N LYS A 95 6.70 -0.61 -26.36
CA LYS A 95 6.05 0.57 -26.98
C LYS A 95 4.58 0.32 -27.27
N SER A 96 4.19 -0.91 -27.60
CA SER A 96 2.83 -1.26 -28.01
C SER A 96 1.97 -1.82 -26.88
N LYS A 97 2.59 -2.37 -25.82
CA LYS A 97 1.85 -3.06 -24.75
C LYS A 97 2.58 -2.98 -23.42
N ALA A 98 1.85 -2.71 -22.34
CA ALA A 98 2.27 -2.97 -20.97
C ALA A 98 1.38 -4.07 -20.37
N GLU A 99 1.98 -4.95 -19.57
CA GLU A 99 1.27 -5.93 -18.77
C GLU A 99 1.50 -5.61 -17.29
N VAL A 100 0.41 -5.42 -16.57
CA VAL A 100 0.40 -5.00 -15.17
C VAL A 100 -0.33 -6.05 -14.35
N GLU A 101 0.32 -6.56 -13.32
CA GLU A 101 -0.30 -7.39 -12.30
C GLU A 101 -0.65 -6.51 -11.10
N VAL A 102 -1.89 -6.61 -10.65
CA VAL A 102 -2.38 -6.00 -9.43
C VAL A 102 -2.76 -7.12 -8.48
N LYS A 103 -2.03 -7.26 -7.40
CA LYS A 103 -2.29 -8.21 -6.34
C LYS A 103 -2.97 -7.51 -5.18
N THR A 104 -4.22 -7.88 -4.92
CA THR A 104 -5.01 -7.36 -3.79
C THR A 104 -4.95 -8.36 -2.64
N LEU A 105 -4.60 -7.88 -1.46
CA LEU A 105 -4.75 -8.63 -0.23
C LEU A 105 -6.10 -8.28 0.38
N LEU A 106 -6.91 -9.28 0.65
CA LEU A 106 -8.18 -9.14 1.35
C LEU A 106 -8.05 -9.70 2.75
N ASN A 107 -8.62 -9.00 3.71
CA ASN A 107 -8.87 -9.53 5.04
C ASN A 107 -10.35 -9.90 5.14
N SER A 108 -10.67 -11.11 5.66
CA SER A 108 -12.04 -11.60 5.80
C SER A 108 -12.31 -12.05 7.23
N ASP A 109 -13.47 -11.71 7.76
CA ASP A 109 -13.96 -12.20 9.04
C ASP A 109 -14.61 -13.60 8.96
N GLY A 110 -14.67 -14.18 7.75
CA GLY A 110 -15.19 -15.50 7.48
C GLY A 110 -16.72 -15.59 7.36
N LYS A 111 -17.44 -14.48 7.33
CA LYS A 111 -18.90 -14.46 7.24
C LYS A 111 -19.43 -14.19 5.85
N ALA A 112 -18.64 -13.50 5.02
CA ALA A 112 -19.00 -13.26 3.63
C ALA A 112 -18.78 -14.54 2.80
N GLY A 113 -19.58 -14.68 1.75
CA GLY A 113 -19.36 -15.69 0.70
C GLY A 113 -18.34 -15.20 -0.33
N ASP A 114 -18.74 -15.25 -1.60
CA ASP A 114 -17.91 -14.72 -2.69
C ASP A 114 -17.82 -13.19 -2.63
N VAL A 115 -16.65 -12.66 -3.00
CA VAL A 115 -16.39 -11.25 -3.19
C VAL A 115 -15.93 -10.97 -4.61
N ASP A 116 -16.52 -9.98 -5.25
CA ASP A 116 -16.05 -9.46 -6.53
C ASP A 116 -14.91 -8.48 -6.29
N VAL A 117 -13.75 -8.73 -6.92
CA VAL A 117 -12.58 -7.85 -6.90
C VAL A 117 -12.44 -7.24 -8.29
N ALA A 118 -12.72 -5.97 -8.41
CA ALA A 118 -12.62 -5.22 -9.66
C ALA A 118 -11.36 -4.35 -9.65
N VAL A 119 -10.56 -4.45 -10.70
CA VAL A 119 -9.39 -3.60 -10.92
C VAL A 119 -9.57 -2.84 -12.22
N GLU A 120 -9.43 -1.53 -12.15
CA GLU A 120 -9.51 -0.63 -13.30
C GLU A 120 -8.25 0.23 -13.37
N ILE A 121 -7.72 0.42 -14.58
CA ILE A 121 -6.64 1.35 -14.84
C ILE A 121 -7.23 2.53 -15.62
N LEU A 122 -7.04 3.73 -15.07
CA LEU A 122 -7.57 4.97 -15.61
C LEU A 122 -6.43 5.85 -16.11
N ASP A 123 -6.65 6.58 -17.21
CA ASP A 123 -5.72 7.61 -17.68
C ASP A 123 -5.81 8.89 -16.83
N MET A 124 -4.95 9.87 -17.09
CA MET A 124 -4.95 11.17 -16.40
C MET A 124 -6.27 11.96 -16.53
N LYS A 125 -7.13 11.58 -17.46
CA LYS A 125 -8.46 12.19 -17.65
C LYS A 125 -9.58 11.38 -16.98
N GLY A 126 -9.21 10.33 -16.23
CA GLY A 126 -10.17 9.44 -15.56
C GLY A 126 -10.86 8.45 -16.50
N ARG A 127 -10.41 8.29 -17.74
CA ARG A 127 -10.99 7.34 -18.69
C ARG A 127 -10.38 5.96 -18.47
N LYS A 128 -11.21 4.94 -18.39
CA LYS A 128 -10.78 3.56 -18.25
C LYS A 128 -10.01 3.08 -19.50
N VAL A 129 -8.79 2.64 -19.32
CA VAL A 129 -7.93 2.07 -20.37
C VAL A 129 -7.77 0.56 -20.28
N ALA A 130 -7.98 -0.01 -19.10
CA ALA A 130 -8.04 -1.45 -18.87
C ALA A 130 -8.90 -1.75 -17.63
N GLY A 131 -9.44 -2.96 -17.53
CA GLY A 131 -10.14 -3.38 -16.32
C GLY A 131 -10.57 -4.83 -16.39
N LYS A 132 -10.69 -5.44 -15.23
CA LYS A 132 -11.12 -6.82 -15.04
C LYS A 132 -11.72 -7.00 -13.65
N THR A 133 -12.75 -7.83 -13.57
CA THR A 133 -13.32 -8.29 -12.30
C THR A 133 -13.10 -9.78 -12.18
N VAL A 134 -12.71 -10.22 -10.99
CA VAL A 134 -12.56 -11.63 -10.63
C VAL A 134 -13.32 -11.91 -9.34
N LYS A 135 -13.74 -13.16 -9.14
CA LYS A 135 -14.35 -13.61 -7.90
C LYS A 135 -13.30 -14.25 -7.01
N ALA A 136 -13.39 -13.99 -5.70
CA ALA A 136 -12.61 -14.65 -4.67
C ALA A 136 -13.53 -15.17 -3.57
N ALA A 137 -13.23 -16.34 -3.02
CA ALA A 137 -14.01 -16.92 -1.93
C ALA A 137 -13.51 -16.35 -0.59
N ALA A 138 -14.37 -15.62 0.12
CA ALA A 138 -14.06 -14.98 1.42
C ALA A 138 -14.80 -15.67 2.59
N GLY A 139 -15.23 -16.91 2.42
CA GLY A 139 -16.00 -17.66 3.43
C GLY A 139 -15.20 -18.17 4.62
N GLU A 140 -13.89 -17.93 4.68
CA GLU A 140 -13.04 -18.29 5.80
C GLU A 140 -12.39 -17.03 6.41
N LYS A 141 -12.18 -17.05 7.72
CA LYS A 141 -11.47 -15.98 8.40
C LYS A 141 -9.98 -16.09 8.12
N ASN A 142 -9.53 -15.42 7.07
CA ASN A 142 -8.13 -15.44 6.66
C ASN A 142 -7.79 -14.22 5.79
N ARG A 143 -6.49 -14.13 5.45
CA ARG A 143 -6.01 -13.25 4.39
C ARG A 143 -6.00 -14.00 3.07
N LEU A 144 -6.58 -13.38 2.04
CA LEU A 144 -6.61 -13.90 0.68
C LEU A 144 -5.74 -13.03 -0.23
N GLU A 145 -5.03 -13.68 -1.17
CA GLU A 145 -4.33 -12.97 -2.24
C GLU A 145 -5.09 -13.13 -3.55
N VAL A 146 -5.46 -12.01 -4.17
CA VAL A 146 -6.23 -11.99 -5.42
C VAL A 146 -5.42 -11.28 -6.50
N PRO A 147 -4.71 -12.01 -7.37
CA PRO A 147 -3.97 -11.43 -8.47
C PRO A 147 -4.89 -11.18 -9.68
N VAL A 148 -4.75 -10.00 -10.28
CA VAL A 148 -5.42 -9.60 -11.52
C VAL A 148 -4.40 -9.07 -12.50
N THR A 149 -4.28 -9.68 -13.67
CA THR A 149 -3.40 -9.21 -14.74
C THR A 149 -4.19 -8.46 -15.80
N LEU A 150 -3.71 -7.26 -16.16
CA LEU A 150 -4.30 -6.33 -17.10
C LEU A 150 -3.28 -5.94 -18.18
N ALA A 151 -3.77 -5.64 -19.38
CA ALA A 151 -2.95 -5.16 -20.48
C ALA A 151 -3.37 -3.73 -20.88
N ILE A 152 -2.38 -2.85 -21.07
CA ILE A 152 -2.57 -1.49 -21.59
C ILE A 152 -1.97 -1.44 -22.98
N ALA A 153 -2.77 -1.09 -23.99
CA ALA A 153 -2.31 -0.88 -25.34
C ALA A 153 -1.68 0.52 -25.48
N ASN A 154 -0.56 0.60 -26.23
CA ASN A 154 0.16 1.85 -26.49
C ASN A 154 0.41 2.68 -25.23
N PRO A 155 1.08 2.14 -24.21
CA PRO A 155 1.21 2.78 -22.91
C PRO A 155 2.02 4.06 -22.98
N ILE A 156 1.60 5.08 -22.24
CA ILE A 156 2.36 6.30 -22.03
C ILE A 156 3.31 6.08 -20.86
N LEU A 157 4.60 6.28 -21.08
CA LEU A 157 5.62 6.04 -20.07
C LEU A 157 5.80 7.25 -19.14
N TRP A 158 5.94 6.97 -17.86
CA TRP A 158 6.49 7.94 -16.93
C TRP A 158 7.99 8.13 -17.20
N ASN A 159 8.43 9.36 -17.40
CA ASN A 159 9.81 9.68 -17.73
C ASN A 159 10.37 10.83 -16.87
N GLY A 160 10.16 10.72 -15.56
CA GLY A 160 10.59 11.71 -14.59
C GLY A 160 9.95 13.08 -14.85
N VAL A 161 10.72 14.13 -14.64
CA VAL A 161 10.28 15.53 -14.83
C VAL A 161 9.88 15.82 -16.29
N LYS A 162 10.46 15.11 -17.25
CA LYS A 162 10.18 15.35 -18.70
C LYS A 162 8.79 14.90 -19.11
N ASN A 163 8.27 13.85 -18.50
CA ASN A 163 6.92 13.34 -18.71
C ASN A 163 6.46 12.60 -17.44
N PRO A 164 5.89 13.29 -16.46
CA PRO A 164 5.45 12.71 -15.19
C PRO A 164 4.09 12.00 -15.31
N TYR A 165 3.84 11.32 -16.42
CA TYR A 165 2.56 10.69 -16.69
C TYR A 165 2.27 9.56 -15.70
N LEU A 166 1.14 9.66 -14.99
CA LEU A 166 0.66 8.64 -14.06
C LEU A 166 -0.73 8.16 -14.48
N TYR A 167 -0.89 6.87 -14.56
CA TYR A 167 -2.20 6.22 -14.52
C TYR A 167 -2.68 6.17 -13.07
N GLN A 168 -3.96 5.94 -12.89
CA GLN A 168 -4.56 5.57 -11.60
C GLN A 168 -5.01 4.12 -11.68
N VAL A 169 -4.65 3.32 -10.69
CA VAL A 169 -5.18 1.97 -10.49
C VAL A 169 -6.21 2.05 -9.39
N LYS A 170 -7.46 1.82 -9.78
CA LYS A 170 -8.59 1.74 -8.87
C LYS A 170 -8.88 0.26 -8.61
N THR A 171 -8.75 -0.15 -7.35
CA THR A 171 -9.13 -1.47 -6.88
C THR A 171 -10.35 -1.32 -6.00
N SER A 172 -11.41 -2.04 -6.30
CA SER A 172 -12.64 -2.06 -5.49
C SER A 172 -13.09 -3.48 -5.24
N ILE A 173 -13.71 -3.70 -4.09
CA ILE A 173 -14.31 -4.97 -3.72
C ILE A 173 -15.80 -4.78 -3.45
N ARG A 174 -16.56 -5.85 -3.67
CA ARG A 174 -17.98 -5.91 -3.32
C ARG A 174 -18.37 -7.34 -2.96
N THR A 175 -18.98 -7.50 -1.79
CA THR A 175 -19.60 -8.76 -1.35
C THR A 175 -21.06 -8.84 -1.80
N ALA A 176 -21.64 -10.04 -1.75
CA ALA A 176 -23.06 -10.27 -2.11
C ALA A 176 -24.03 -9.56 -1.16
N ASP A 177 -23.66 -9.37 0.11
CA ASP A 177 -24.43 -8.65 1.13
C ASP A 177 -24.23 -7.14 1.11
N GLY A 178 -23.43 -6.62 0.16
CA GLY A 178 -23.28 -5.20 -0.12
C GLY A 178 -22.13 -4.48 0.59
N GLN A 179 -21.25 -5.19 1.31
CA GLN A 179 -20.01 -4.59 1.83
C GLN A 179 -19.12 -4.14 0.66
N THR A 180 -18.44 -3.02 0.82
CA THR A 180 -17.57 -2.46 -0.23
C THR A 180 -16.33 -1.83 0.37
N ASP A 181 -15.21 -1.92 -0.35
CA ASP A 181 -14.00 -1.16 -0.05
C ASP A 181 -13.31 -0.76 -1.35
N GLU A 182 -12.55 0.34 -1.32
CA GLU A 182 -11.94 0.90 -2.51
C GLU A 182 -10.61 1.56 -2.21
N LEU A 183 -9.65 1.35 -3.08
CA LEU A 183 -8.34 2.00 -3.03
C LEU A 183 -7.92 2.50 -4.41
N VAL A 184 -7.40 3.72 -4.47
CA VAL A 184 -6.83 4.31 -5.70
C VAL A 184 -5.36 4.60 -5.49
N GLN A 185 -4.52 4.10 -6.40
CA GLN A 185 -3.07 4.27 -6.34
C GLN A 185 -2.50 4.78 -7.67
N PRO A 186 -1.43 5.61 -7.67
CA PRO A 186 -0.76 6.02 -8.88
C PRO A 186 0.07 4.89 -9.49
N LEU A 187 0.10 4.82 -10.83
CA LEU A 187 0.93 3.90 -11.61
C LEU A 187 1.74 4.65 -12.66
N GLY A 188 3.05 4.73 -12.47
CA GLY A 188 3.99 5.24 -13.47
C GLY A 188 4.67 4.10 -14.22
N LEU A 189 4.26 3.82 -15.45
CA LEU A 189 4.86 2.77 -16.28
C LEU A 189 6.27 3.16 -16.71
N ARG A 190 7.26 2.40 -16.26
CA ARG A 190 8.67 2.66 -16.55
C ARG A 190 9.50 1.39 -16.46
N THR A 191 10.62 1.38 -17.16
CA THR A 191 11.71 0.43 -16.92
C THR A 191 12.87 1.15 -16.24
N VAL A 192 13.47 0.50 -15.26
CA VAL A 192 14.66 1.00 -14.55
C VAL A 192 15.70 -0.10 -14.56
N SER A 193 16.93 0.27 -14.91
CA SER A 193 18.09 -0.61 -14.76
C SER A 193 19.31 0.19 -14.31
N VAL A 194 20.28 -0.51 -13.73
CA VAL A 194 21.57 0.05 -13.36
C VAL A 194 22.64 -0.74 -14.09
N ASN A 195 23.49 -0.05 -14.81
CA ASN A 195 24.58 -0.62 -15.57
C ASN A 195 25.90 -0.01 -15.10
N PRO A 196 26.92 -0.81 -14.77
CA PRO A 196 28.21 -0.30 -14.28
C PRO A 196 28.91 0.68 -15.23
N LYS A 197 28.67 0.57 -16.53
CA LYS A 197 29.26 1.45 -17.56
C LYS A 197 28.41 2.71 -17.83
N GLU A 198 27.11 2.58 -17.81
CA GLU A 198 26.16 3.63 -18.20
C GLU A 198 25.48 4.29 -17.01
N GLY A 199 25.60 3.70 -15.82
CA GLY A 199 24.93 4.18 -14.61
C GLY A 199 23.43 3.87 -14.59
N PHE A 200 22.64 4.83 -14.18
CA PHE A 200 21.18 4.71 -14.08
C PHE A 200 20.51 4.89 -15.45
N VAL A 201 19.67 3.93 -15.83
CA VAL A 201 18.97 3.90 -17.12
C VAL A 201 17.48 3.90 -16.88
N LEU A 202 16.77 4.89 -17.39
CA LEU A 202 15.31 5.02 -17.35
C LEU A 202 14.74 4.88 -18.78
N ASN A 203 13.83 3.92 -18.97
CA ASN A 203 13.19 3.66 -20.27
C ASN A 203 14.21 3.48 -21.42
N GLY A 204 15.31 2.76 -21.15
CA GLY A 204 16.37 2.51 -22.10
C GLY A 204 17.27 3.71 -22.40
N LYS A 205 17.21 4.79 -21.62
CA LYS A 205 18.07 5.96 -21.78
C LYS A 205 18.84 6.24 -20.49
N THR A 206 20.15 6.43 -20.62
CA THR A 206 21.01 6.85 -19.51
C THR A 206 20.56 8.20 -18.98
N MET A 207 20.47 8.32 -17.68
CA MET A 207 20.06 9.53 -16.98
C MET A 207 20.98 9.81 -15.79
N GLN A 208 21.44 11.04 -15.69
CA GLN A 208 22.16 11.51 -14.52
C GLN A 208 21.16 11.80 -13.37
N ILE A 209 21.34 11.11 -12.25
CA ILE A 209 20.60 11.42 -11.04
C ILE A 209 21.28 12.60 -10.35
N LYS A 210 20.50 13.63 -10.01
CA LYS A 210 20.94 14.77 -9.20
C LYS A 210 20.19 14.69 -7.88
N GLY A 211 20.91 14.72 -6.79
CA GLY A 211 20.35 14.70 -5.45
C GLY A 211 20.99 15.77 -4.58
N VAL A 212 20.31 16.09 -3.49
CA VAL A 212 20.78 16.94 -2.39
C VAL A 212 20.49 16.22 -1.08
N SER A 213 21.30 16.47 -0.08
CA SER A 213 21.10 15.97 1.28
C SER A 213 20.87 17.15 2.23
#